data_87e94af739aaa037f0d556f4add21ad0
#
_entry.id   87e94af739aaa037f0d556f4add21ad0
#
_cell.length_a   1.000
_cell.length_b   1.000
_cell.length_c   1.000
_cell.angle_alpha   90.00
_cell.angle_beta   90.00
_cell.angle_gamma   90.00
#
_symmetry.space_group_name_H-M   'P 1'
#
loop_
_entity.id
_entity.type
_entity.pdbx_description
1 polymer ?
#
loop_
_entity_poly.entity_id
_entity_poly.type
_entity_poly.pdbx_seq_one_letter_code
_entity_poly.pdbx_strand_id
1 'polypeptide(L)'
;MPIPVIEVVVAVIIKSDRSFLLARRPENKPCGGYWEFPGGKIEPGESRPHALNRELMEELGIQIELSYPWITLDYKYSHATVRLFFYRIEKWHGEPYAKENQELSWQLADDIKVAPMLPTNVPVLRALSLPPVYQITNATDLGVENTLIKLKNSFQQGTKLVQIREPAMKKDDLRLFANKVVELSHYYGVKVLMNGDTELSREIGADGVHFSSAQLMAATSRPEANLCGASCHNTEELFQAERLGIDFVVLGPVLPTLSHPGATPMGWRKFAKIIRDFPIPAYALGGMLPEDLTTSWEHGAHGIAMIRG
;
A
#
# COMPACT_ATOMS: atom_id res chain seq x y z
N MET A 1 17.25 2.06 -31.57
CA MET A 1 15.78 1.98 -31.60
C MET A 1 15.32 2.14 -30.16
N PRO A 2 14.17 2.76 -29.90
CA PRO A 2 13.63 2.80 -28.52
C PRO A 2 13.39 1.37 -28.03
N ILE A 3 13.72 1.11 -26.76
CA ILE A 3 13.48 -0.17 -26.11
C ILE A 3 11.96 -0.38 -26.05
N PRO A 4 11.40 -1.51 -26.54
CA PRO A 4 9.97 -1.72 -26.53
C PRO A 4 9.44 -1.80 -25.10
N VAL A 5 8.27 -1.22 -24.87
CA VAL A 5 7.52 -1.36 -23.60
C VAL A 5 6.49 -2.46 -23.78
N ILE A 6 6.59 -3.51 -22.98
CA ILE A 6 5.63 -4.61 -22.92
C ILE A 6 4.69 -4.35 -21.74
N GLU A 7 3.41 -4.19 -22.02
CA GLU A 7 2.39 -4.00 -20.99
C GLU A 7 1.82 -5.34 -20.52
N VAL A 8 1.71 -5.50 -19.20
CA VAL A 8 1.30 -6.75 -18.55
C VAL A 8 0.29 -6.43 -17.45
N VAL A 9 -0.81 -7.14 -17.40
CA VAL A 9 -1.75 -7.11 -16.27
C VAL A 9 -1.40 -8.21 -15.29
N VAL A 10 -1.49 -7.91 -14.00
CA VAL A 10 -1.11 -8.83 -12.92
C VAL A 10 -2.21 -8.87 -11.86
N ALA A 11 -2.65 -10.07 -11.51
CA ALA A 11 -3.72 -10.31 -10.55
C ALA A 11 -3.18 -10.65 -9.16
N VAL A 12 -3.49 -9.81 -8.19
CA VAL A 12 -3.31 -10.12 -6.76
C VAL A 12 -4.65 -10.61 -6.24
N ILE A 13 -4.87 -11.93 -6.32
CA ILE A 13 -6.11 -12.60 -5.89
C ILE A 13 -6.04 -12.79 -4.39
N ILE A 14 -6.98 -12.19 -3.64
CA ILE A 14 -6.93 -12.11 -2.18
C ILE A 14 -8.20 -12.74 -1.59
N LYS A 15 -8.03 -13.70 -0.69
CA LYS A 15 -9.12 -14.28 0.10
C LYS A 15 -9.47 -13.41 1.32
N SER A 16 -10.61 -13.73 1.95
CA SER A 16 -11.08 -13.06 3.17
C SER A 16 -10.13 -13.21 4.37
N ASP A 17 -9.32 -14.27 4.42
CA ASP A 17 -8.26 -14.48 5.41
C ASP A 17 -6.96 -13.73 5.09
N ARG A 18 -6.98 -12.90 4.00
CA ARG A 18 -5.86 -12.13 3.45
C ARG A 18 -4.75 -12.96 2.82
N SER A 19 -4.95 -14.27 2.63
CA SER A 19 -4.06 -15.05 1.79
C SER A 19 -4.18 -14.64 0.33
N PHE A 20 -3.06 -14.65 -0.40
CA PHE A 20 -3.02 -14.34 -1.83
C PHE A 20 -2.43 -15.49 -2.63
N LEU A 21 -2.84 -15.60 -3.89
CA LEU A 21 -2.44 -16.68 -4.78
C LEU A 21 -1.14 -16.34 -5.52
N LEU A 22 -0.20 -17.28 -5.51
CA LEU A 22 0.97 -17.30 -6.39
C LEU A 22 0.94 -18.53 -7.28
N ALA A 23 1.52 -18.39 -8.47
CA ALA A 23 1.73 -19.46 -9.43
C ALA A 23 3.23 -19.66 -9.68
N ARG A 24 3.68 -20.90 -9.85
CA ARG A 24 5.07 -21.21 -10.19
C ARG A 24 5.22 -21.26 -11.72
N ARG A 25 6.15 -20.48 -12.24
CA ARG A 25 6.42 -20.44 -13.69
C ARG A 25 6.85 -21.81 -14.20
N PRO A 26 6.29 -22.29 -15.32
CA PRO A 26 6.76 -23.51 -15.97
C PRO A 26 8.26 -23.45 -16.31
N GLU A 27 8.97 -24.56 -16.17
CA GLU A 27 10.43 -24.64 -16.35
C GLU A 27 10.89 -24.24 -17.76
N ASN A 28 10.02 -24.36 -18.77
CA ASN A 28 10.31 -24.01 -20.16
C ASN A 28 10.12 -22.51 -20.50
N LYS A 29 9.62 -21.70 -19.54
CA LYS A 29 9.46 -20.25 -19.70
C LYS A 29 10.69 -19.51 -19.10
N PRO A 30 10.99 -18.26 -19.51
CA PRO A 30 12.02 -17.43 -18.86
C PRO A 30 11.76 -17.31 -17.36
N CYS A 31 12.80 -17.44 -16.54
CA CYS A 31 12.70 -17.53 -15.08
C CYS A 31 11.84 -18.73 -14.62
N GLY A 32 11.92 -19.87 -15.31
CA GLY A 32 11.24 -21.13 -14.90
C GLY A 32 11.52 -21.48 -13.45
N GLY A 33 10.54 -22.01 -12.75
CA GLY A 33 10.62 -22.38 -11.33
C GLY A 33 10.44 -21.20 -10.34
N TYR A 34 10.41 -19.95 -10.79
CA TYR A 34 10.13 -18.80 -9.93
C TYR A 34 8.62 -18.66 -9.68
N TRP A 35 8.28 -18.16 -8.49
CA TRP A 35 6.91 -17.85 -8.13
C TRP A 35 6.55 -16.42 -8.51
N GLU A 36 5.34 -16.24 -9.01
CA GLU A 36 4.81 -14.94 -9.46
C GLU A 36 3.32 -14.81 -9.19
N PHE A 37 2.81 -13.58 -9.29
CA PHE A 37 1.38 -13.35 -9.37
C PHE A 37 0.87 -13.72 -10.75
N PRO A 38 -0.32 -14.34 -10.89
CA PRO A 38 -0.93 -14.69 -12.18
C PRO A 38 -1.17 -13.46 -13.05
N GLY A 39 -1.10 -13.63 -14.37
CA GLY A 39 -1.36 -12.57 -15.31
C GLY A 39 -0.52 -12.67 -16.58
N GLY A 40 -0.79 -11.78 -17.54
CA GLY A 40 -0.12 -11.85 -18.81
C GLY A 40 -0.13 -10.56 -19.61
N LYS A 41 0.27 -10.65 -20.87
CA LYS A 41 0.43 -9.49 -21.75
C LYS A 41 -0.92 -8.94 -22.18
N ILE A 42 -0.98 -7.62 -22.30
CA ILE A 42 -2.10 -6.93 -22.93
C ILE A 42 -1.95 -7.06 -24.43
N GLU A 43 -2.97 -7.57 -25.11
CA GLU A 43 -2.99 -7.69 -26.56
C GLU A 43 -3.31 -6.35 -27.25
N PRO A 44 -2.90 -6.15 -28.52
CA PRO A 44 -3.19 -4.92 -29.24
C PRO A 44 -4.69 -4.61 -29.29
N GLY A 45 -5.08 -3.43 -28.80
CA GLY A 45 -6.47 -2.98 -28.77
C GLY A 45 -7.28 -3.50 -27.58
N GLU A 46 -6.69 -4.31 -26.70
CA GLU A 46 -7.34 -4.83 -25.51
C GLU A 46 -7.29 -3.81 -24.34
N SER A 47 -8.35 -3.70 -23.58
CA SER A 47 -8.34 -2.94 -22.33
C SER A 47 -7.71 -3.75 -21.19
N ARG A 48 -7.10 -3.07 -20.20
CA ARG A 48 -6.49 -3.74 -19.04
C ARG A 48 -7.46 -4.68 -18.29
N PRO A 49 -8.72 -4.30 -17.98
CA PRO A 49 -9.64 -5.23 -17.34
C PRO A 49 -10.01 -6.43 -18.20
N HIS A 50 -10.09 -6.26 -19.53
CA HIS A 50 -10.36 -7.38 -20.44
C HIS A 50 -9.21 -8.36 -20.49
N ALA A 51 -7.97 -7.87 -20.67
CA ALA A 51 -6.75 -8.67 -20.61
C ALA A 51 -6.65 -9.46 -19.30
N LEU A 52 -6.90 -8.79 -18.16
CA LEU A 52 -6.84 -9.41 -16.85
C LEU A 52 -7.85 -10.57 -16.72
N ASN A 53 -9.09 -10.38 -17.16
CA ASN A 53 -10.11 -11.43 -17.10
C ASN A 53 -9.80 -12.59 -18.06
N ARG A 54 -9.30 -12.31 -19.28
CA ARG A 54 -8.88 -13.32 -20.24
C ARG A 54 -7.74 -14.18 -19.67
N GLU A 55 -6.68 -13.56 -19.17
CA GLU A 55 -5.51 -14.26 -18.60
C GLU A 55 -5.93 -15.16 -17.41
N LEU A 56 -6.75 -14.67 -16.49
CA LEU A 56 -7.19 -15.47 -15.35
C LEU A 56 -8.13 -16.63 -15.77
N MET A 57 -8.93 -16.43 -16.80
CA MET A 57 -9.73 -17.51 -17.36
C MET A 57 -8.84 -18.56 -18.06
N GLU A 58 -7.78 -18.15 -18.74
CA GLU A 58 -6.83 -19.03 -19.44
C GLU A 58 -5.94 -19.79 -18.46
N GLU A 59 -5.35 -19.10 -17.46
CA GLU A 59 -4.39 -19.70 -16.54
C GLU A 59 -5.04 -20.45 -15.37
N LEU A 60 -6.16 -19.92 -14.83
CA LEU A 60 -6.74 -20.38 -13.57
C LEU A 60 -8.19 -20.84 -13.67
N GLY A 61 -8.86 -20.64 -14.80
CA GLY A 61 -10.27 -21.02 -14.99
C GLY A 61 -11.25 -20.21 -14.16
N ILE A 62 -10.90 -19.01 -13.72
CA ILE A 62 -11.75 -18.12 -12.92
C ILE A 62 -12.19 -16.90 -13.73
N GLN A 63 -13.38 -16.40 -13.40
CA GLN A 63 -13.93 -15.16 -13.96
C GLN A 63 -13.98 -14.07 -12.88
N ILE A 64 -13.44 -12.90 -13.18
CA ILE A 64 -13.42 -11.77 -12.25
C ILE A 64 -14.83 -11.20 -12.10
N GLU A 65 -15.29 -11.02 -10.86
CA GLU A 65 -16.48 -10.25 -10.51
C GLU A 65 -16.12 -8.84 -10.05
N LEU A 66 -15.06 -8.71 -9.21
CA LEU A 66 -14.64 -7.43 -8.63
C LEU A 66 -13.12 -7.32 -8.57
N SER A 67 -12.61 -6.27 -9.19
CA SER A 67 -11.19 -5.94 -9.17
C SER A 67 -10.96 -4.45 -8.98
N TYR A 68 -9.86 -4.10 -8.32
CA TYR A 68 -9.45 -2.72 -8.10
C TYR A 68 -8.07 -2.47 -8.69
N PRO A 69 -7.85 -1.37 -9.45
CA PRO A 69 -6.51 -0.97 -9.86
C PRO A 69 -5.68 -0.67 -8.61
N TRP A 70 -4.38 -0.93 -8.69
CA TRP A 70 -3.53 -0.73 -7.52
C TRP A 70 -2.24 -0.02 -7.90
N ILE A 71 -1.11 -0.71 -7.93
CA ILE A 71 0.21 -0.15 -8.24
C ILE A 71 0.66 -0.52 -9.65
N THR A 72 1.53 0.31 -10.23
CA THR A 72 2.14 0.07 -11.54
C THR A 72 3.65 0.06 -11.37
N LEU A 73 4.31 -0.99 -11.86
CA LEU A 73 5.77 -1.12 -11.77
C LEU A 73 6.38 -1.20 -13.16
N ASP A 74 7.45 -0.44 -13.38
CA ASP A 74 8.30 -0.59 -14.57
C ASP A 74 9.54 -1.40 -14.20
N TYR A 75 9.77 -2.50 -14.92
CA TYR A 75 10.96 -3.33 -14.76
C TYR A 75 11.76 -3.35 -16.06
N LYS A 76 13.04 -2.97 -15.98
CA LYS A 76 13.93 -2.89 -17.16
C LYS A 76 14.74 -4.15 -17.30
N TYR A 77 14.49 -4.88 -18.39
CA TYR A 77 15.36 -5.93 -18.89
C TYR A 77 16.33 -5.36 -19.92
N SER A 78 17.39 -6.09 -20.27
CA SER A 78 18.33 -5.67 -21.32
C SER A 78 17.70 -5.47 -22.70
N HIS A 79 16.61 -6.15 -22.99
CA HIS A 79 15.93 -6.19 -24.29
C HIS A 79 14.54 -5.51 -24.31
N ALA A 80 13.93 -5.25 -23.16
CA ALA A 80 12.60 -4.64 -23.07
C ALA A 80 12.40 -3.97 -21.70
N THR A 81 11.51 -2.99 -21.64
CA THR A 81 10.89 -2.54 -20.40
C THR A 81 9.56 -3.25 -20.26
N VAL A 82 9.29 -3.87 -19.11
CA VAL A 82 7.99 -4.47 -18.81
C VAL A 82 7.26 -3.55 -17.83
N ARG A 83 6.07 -3.10 -18.21
CA ARG A 83 5.18 -2.30 -17.37
C ARG A 83 4.09 -3.20 -16.85
N LEU A 84 4.06 -3.37 -15.53
CA LEU A 84 3.20 -4.30 -14.80
C LEU A 84 2.08 -3.51 -14.11
N PHE A 85 0.83 -3.77 -14.48
CA PHE A 85 -0.35 -3.16 -13.88
C PHE A 85 -0.97 -4.14 -12.89
N PHE A 86 -0.77 -3.91 -11.60
CA PHE A 86 -1.32 -4.78 -10.56
C PHE A 86 -2.75 -4.40 -10.22
N TYR A 87 -3.60 -5.43 -10.13
CA TYR A 87 -4.98 -5.33 -9.72
C TYR A 87 -5.23 -6.23 -8.51
N ARG A 88 -5.92 -5.73 -7.49
CA ARG A 88 -6.48 -6.57 -6.42
C ARG A 88 -7.75 -7.22 -6.92
N ILE A 89 -7.87 -8.53 -6.76
CA ILE A 89 -9.07 -9.30 -7.08
C ILE A 89 -9.70 -9.72 -5.76
N GLU A 90 -10.87 -9.16 -5.46
CA GLU A 90 -11.60 -9.37 -4.20
C GLU A 90 -12.73 -10.37 -4.35
N LYS A 91 -13.29 -10.48 -5.59
CA LYS A 91 -14.34 -11.44 -5.89
C LYS A 91 -14.19 -12.03 -7.28
N TRP A 92 -14.44 -13.32 -7.38
CA TRP A 92 -14.39 -14.09 -8.63
C TRP A 92 -15.34 -15.29 -8.57
N HIS A 93 -15.69 -15.83 -9.74
CA HIS A 93 -16.43 -17.08 -9.91
C HIS A 93 -15.48 -18.21 -10.30
N GLY A 94 -15.74 -19.42 -9.80
CA GLY A 94 -14.93 -20.62 -10.02
C GLY A 94 -13.86 -20.83 -8.94
N GLU A 95 -13.31 -22.03 -8.89
CA GLU A 95 -12.17 -22.37 -8.02
C GLU A 95 -10.89 -22.27 -8.85
N PRO A 96 -9.88 -21.52 -8.41
CA PRO A 96 -8.60 -21.44 -9.14
C PRO A 96 -7.93 -22.80 -9.24
N TYR A 97 -7.62 -23.24 -10.44
CA TYR A 97 -6.87 -24.47 -10.70
C TYR A 97 -5.85 -24.25 -11.82
N ALA A 98 -4.77 -25.00 -11.79
CA ALA A 98 -3.64 -24.87 -12.72
C ALA A 98 -3.99 -25.41 -14.11
N LYS A 99 -4.43 -24.58 -15.04
CA LYS A 99 -4.75 -24.98 -16.43
C LYS A 99 -3.52 -25.21 -17.29
N GLU A 100 -2.40 -24.57 -16.95
CA GLU A 100 -1.11 -24.71 -17.64
C GLU A 100 -0.14 -25.68 -16.92
N ASN A 101 -0.63 -26.54 -16.02
CA ASN A 101 0.16 -27.44 -15.18
C ASN A 101 1.19 -26.73 -14.26
N GLN A 102 1.00 -25.45 -13.97
CA GLN A 102 1.79 -24.71 -12.99
C GLN A 102 1.39 -25.12 -11.55
N GLU A 103 2.32 -25.00 -10.59
CA GLU A 103 1.97 -25.11 -9.18
C GLU A 103 1.28 -23.83 -8.72
N LEU A 104 0.25 -23.98 -7.87
CA LEU A 104 -0.45 -22.86 -7.23
C LEU A 104 -0.26 -22.94 -5.72
N SER A 105 -0.06 -21.78 -5.08
CA SER A 105 0.10 -21.72 -3.62
C SER A 105 -0.51 -20.45 -3.03
N TRP A 106 -1.34 -20.64 -2.00
CA TRP A 106 -1.87 -19.54 -1.20
C TRP A 106 -0.86 -19.15 -0.12
N GLN A 107 -0.51 -17.88 -0.05
CA GLN A 107 0.51 -17.34 0.86
C GLN A 107 -0.05 -16.20 1.70
N LEU A 108 0.54 -15.97 2.87
CA LEU A 108 0.32 -14.78 3.69
C LEU A 108 1.53 -13.86 3.57
N ALA A 109 1.32 -12.54 3.61
CA ALA A 109 2.39 -11.56 3.41
C ALA A 109 3.50 -11.67 4.48
N ASP A 110 3.13 -12.05 5.71
CA ASP A 110 4.06 -12.21 6.83
C ASP A 110 4.59 -13.66 6.96
N ASP A 111 4.15 -14.61 6.12
CA ASP A 111 4.55 -16.02 6.17
C ASP A 111 4.60 -16.64 4.77
N ILE A 112 5.56 -16.20 3.97
CA ILE A 112 5.78 -16.71 2.60
C ILE A 112 6.62 -17.97 2.66
N LYS A 113 6.06 -19.10 2.18
CA LYS A 113 6.67 -20.44 2.25
C LYS A 113 7.25 -20.92 0.92
N VAL A 114 7.10 -20.15 -0.14
CA VAL A 114 7.55 -20.52 -1.49
C VAL A 114 8.70 -19.64 -1.99
N ALA A 115 9.63 -20.24 -2.72
CA ALA A 115 10.80 -19.59 -3.30
C ALA A 115 11.32 -20.37 -4.51
N PRO A 116 12.09 -19.73 -5.41
CA PRO A 116 12.45 -18.33 -5.47
C PRO A 116 11.29 -17.45 -5.97
N MET A 117 11.33 -16.16 -5.64
CA MET A 117 10.32 -15.18 -6.04
C MET A 117 10.83 -14.31 -7.18
N LEU A 118 9.99 -13.98 -8.18
CA LEU A 118 10.37 -12.99 -9.18
C LEU A 118 10.72 -11.64 -8.52
N PRO A 119 11.82 -10.98 -8.93
CA PRO A 119 12.22 -9.68 -8.36
C PRO A 119 11.13 -8.60 -8.44
N THR A 120 10.31 -8.64 -9.50
CA THR A 120 9.18 -7.72 -9.71
C THR A 120 8.08 -7.85 -8.66
N ASN A 121 8.00 -8.99 -7.96
CA ASN A 121 6.99 -9.23 -6.94
C ASN A 121 7.38 -8.69 -5.55
N VAL A 122 8.68 -8.48 -5.30
CA VAL A 122 9.17 -8.05 -3.98
C VAL A 122 8.52 -6.74 -3.49
N PRO A 123 8.39 -5.68 -4.31
CA PRO A 123 7.68 -4.47 -3.90
C PRO A 123 6.20 -4.70 -3.58
N VAL A 124 5.54 -5.59 -4.35
CA VAL A 124 4.13 -5.93 -4.16
C VAL A 124 3.92 -6.73 -2.87
N LEU A 125 4.81 -7.67 -2.56
CA LEU A 125 4.77 -8.43 -1.30
C LEU A 125 4.94 -7.51 -0.09
N ARG A 126 5.84 -6.53 -0.17
CA ARG A 126 5.98 -5.49 0.87
C ARG A 126 4.70 -4.65 1.00
N ALA A 127 4.09 -4.29 -0.12
CA ALA A 127 2.83 -3.54 -0.13
C ALA A 127 1.68 -4.36 0.49
N LEU A 128 1.63 -5.68 0.28
CA LEU A 128 0.63 -6.58 0.87
C LEU A 128 0.75 -6.71 2.40
N SER A 129 1.92 -6.47 2.97
CA SER A 129 2.11 -6.42 4.43
C SER A 129 1.60 -5.13 5.08
N LEU A 130 1.21 -4.13 4.27
CA LEU A 130 0.60 -2.90 4.76
C LEU A 130 -0.91 -3.10 4.97
N PRO A 131 -1.49 -2.71 6.12
CA PRO A 131 -2.92 -2.82 6.34
C PRO A 131 -3.69 -1.75 5.55
N PRO A 132 -4.99 -1.95 5.28
CA PRO A 132 -5.79 -1.00 4.50
C PRO A 132 -6.15 0.30 5.27
N VAL A 133 -5.98 0.31 6.59
CA VAL A 133 -6.29 1.47 7.44
C VAL A 133 -5.04 1.93 8.16
N TYR A 134 -4.72 3.21 8.01
CA TYR A 134 -3.65 3.92 8.69
C TYR A 134 -4.23 4.94 9.66
N GLN A 135 -4.28 4.61 10.94
CA GLN A 135 -4.79 5.49 11.98
C GLN A 135 -3.76 6.56 12.34
N ILE A 136 -4.20 7.82 12.53
CA ILE A 136 -3.35 8.93 12.95
C ILE A 136 -3.84 9.41 14.31
N THR A 137 -2.94 9.67 15.26
CA THR A 137 -3.30 10.18 16.59
C THR A 137 -3.82 11.61 16.52
N ASN A 138 -4.58 12.02 17.54
CA ASN A 138 -5.13 13.36 17.68
C ASN A 138 -5.30 13.74 19.17
N ALA A 139 -4.25 13.56 19.95
CA ALA A 139 -4.29 13.81 21.41
C ALA A 139 -4.38 15.32 21.73
N THR A 140 -3.96 16.18 20.80
CA THR A 140 -4.12 17.63 20.93
C THR A 140 -5.59 18.04 21.04
N ASP A 141 -6.49 17.41 20.28
CA ASP A 141 -7.93 17.74 20.32
C ASP A 141 -8.69 16.90 21.36
N LEU A 142 -8.35 15.62 21.52
CA LEU A 142 -9.10 14.66 22.32
C LEU A 142 -8.59 14.52 23.77
N GLY A 143 -7.37 14.95 24.01
CA GLY A 143 -6.63 14.63 25.24
C GLY A 143 -5.97 13.23 25.16
N VAL A 144 -4.91 13.05 25.95
CA VAL A 144 -4.09 11.82 25.95
C VAL A 144 -4.91 10.58 26.27
N GLU A 145 -5.66 10.60 27.37
CA GLU A 145 -6.40 9.42 27.84
C GLU A 145 -7.48 8.97 26.84
N ASN A 146 -8.26 9.92 26.31
CA ASN A 146 -9.28 9.60 25.30
C ASN A 146 -8.66 9.06 24.01
N THR A 147 -7.50 9.55 23.61
CA THR A 147 -6.78 9.05 22.44
C THR A 147 -6.31 7.61 22.67
N LEU A 148 -5.78 7.28 23.84
CA LEU A 148 -5.37 5.91 24.16
C LEU A 148 -6.56 4.96 24.19
N ILE A 149 -7.71 5.37 24.75
CA ILE A 149 -8.95 4.58 24.73
C ILE A 149 -9.42 4.33 23.29
N LYS A 150 -9.42 5.39 22.45
CA LYS A 150 -9.79 5.29 21.04
C LYS A 150 -8.87 4.34 20.29
N LEU A 151 -7.56 4.47 20.45
CA LEU A 151 -6.58 3.58 19.84
C LEU A 151 -6.79 2.13 20.24
N LYS A 152 -7.00 1.86 21.55
CA LYS A 152 -7.28 0.52 22.04
C LYS A 152 -8.50 -0.09 21.35
N ASN A 153 -9.60 0.66 21.25
CA ASN A 153 -10.81 0.19 20.58
C ASN A 153 -10.57 -0.08 19.08
N SER A 154 -9.87 0.81 18.40
CA SER A 154 -9.50 0.65 17.00
C SER A 154 -8.60 -0.59 16.76
N PHE A 155 -7.66 -0.87 17.66
CA PHE A 155 -6.79 -2.05 17.59
C PHE A 155 -7.58 -3.34 17.79
N GLN A 156 -8.54 -3.34 18.70
CA GLN A 156 -9.47 -4.47 18.91
C GLN A 156 -10.36 -4.73 17.69
N GLN A 157 -10.66 -3.68 16.91
CA GLN A 157 -11.42 -3.76 15.66
C GLN A 157 -10.54 -4.10 14.43
N GLY A 158 -9.24 -4.33 14.62
CA GLY A 158 -8.35 -4.83 13.57
C GLY A 158 -7.43 -3.80 12.93
N THR A 159 -7.37 -2.56 13.41
CA THR A 159 -6.34 -1.60 12.96
C THR A 159 -4.95 -2.13 13.29
N LYS A 160 -4.02 -2.11 12.31
CA LYS A 160 -2.67 -2.68 12.42
C LYS A 160 -1.54 -1.70 12.13
N LEU A 161 -1.87 -0.42 11.89
CA LEU A 161 -0.88 0.63 11.62
C LEU A 161 -1.35 1.95 12.22
N VAL A 162 -0.48 2.61 12.98
CA VAL A 162 -0.75 3.90 13.60
C VAL A 162 0.41 4.88 13.42
N GLN A 163 0.08 6.16 13.23
CA GLN A 163 1.03 7.28 13.23
C GLN A 163 0.86 8.09 14.51
N ILE A 164 1.94 8.34 15.21
CA ILE A 164 2.01 9.33 16.28
C ILE A 164 2.28 10.70 15.64
N ARG A 165 1.27 11.59 15.66
CA ARG A 165 1.36 12.93 15.06
C ARG A 165 0.68 13.97 15.95
N GLU A 166 1.47 14.64 16.78
CA GLU A 166 1.01 15.68 17.72
C GLU A 166 1.89 16.95 17.59
N PRO A 167 1.70 17.75 16.52
CA PRO A 167 2.60 18.85 16.20
C PRO A 167 2.57 20.00 17.24
N ALA A 168 1.53 20.10 18.04
CA ALA A 168 1.40 21.12 19.09
C ALA A 168 1.88 20.65 20.47
N MET A 169 2.23 19.35 20.61
CA MET A 169 2.66 18.80 21.89
C MET A 169 4.13 19.13 22.16
N LYS A 170 4.45 19.51 23.39
CA LYS A 170 5.84 19.76 23.82
C LYS A 170 6.66 18.47 23.77
N LYS A 171 7.97 18.59 23.54
CA LYS A 171 8.86 17.45 23.31
C LYS A 171 8.80 16.39 24.44
N ASP A 172 8.80 16.81 25.69
CA ASP A 172 8.76 15.87 26.83
C ASP A 172 7.40 15.18 26.98
N ASP A 173 6.30 15.93 26.78
CA ASP A 173 4.94 15.39 26.77
C ASP A 173 4.74 14.42 25.60
N LEU A 174 5.28 14.78 24.41
CA LEU A 174 5.24 13.92 23.23
C LEU A 174 5.98 12.60 23.48
N ARG A 175 7.14 12.63 24.12
CA ARG A 175 7.90 11.43 24.47
C ARG A 175 7.11 10.52 25.41
N LEU A 176 6.49 11.09 26.46
CA LEU A 176 5.67 10.32 27.40
C LEU A 176 4.44 9.72 26.72
N PHE A 177 3.76 10.50 25.88
CA PHE A 177 2.61 10.03 25.11
C PHE A 177 3.03 8.94 24.11
N ALA A 178 4.12 9.14 23.36
CA ALA A 178 4.60 8.23 22.36
C ALA A 178 4.99 6.86 22.96
N ASN A 179 5.65 6.82 24.12
CA ASN A 179 5.95 5.57 24.81
C ASN A 179 4.65 4.79 25.15
N LYS A 180 3.61 5.46 25.67
CA LYS A 180 2.32 4.82 25.96
C LYS A 180 1.66 4.26 24.69
N VAL A 181 1.73 4.99 23.56
CA VAL A 181 1.19 4.52 22.28
C VAL A 181 1.96 3.33 21.77
N VAL A 182 3.30 3.33 21.82
CA VAL A 182 4.13 2.21 21.38
C VAL A 182 3.84 0.97 22.23
N GLU A 183 3.83 1.08 23.55
CA GLU A 183 3.52 -0.02 24.45
C GLU A 183 2.14 -0.64 24.14
N LEU A 184 1.12 0.21 24.05
CA LEU A 184 -0.24 -0.22 23.72
C LEU A 184 -0.30 -0.90 22.36
N SER A 185 0.34 -0.32 21.35
CA SER A 185 0.34 -0.81 19.96
C SER A 185 1.02 -2.17 19.85
N HIS A 186 2.20 -2.33 20.42
CA HIS A 186 2.94 -3.58 20.39
C HIS A 186 2.21 -4.71 21.14
N TYR A 187 1.50 -4.40 22.22
CA TYR A 187 0.64 -5.37 22.91
C TYR A 187 -0.45 -5.96 21.97
N TYR A 188 -0.97 -5.15 21.02
CA TYR A 188 -1.97 -5.59 20.04
C TYR A 188 -1.37 -6.03 18.69
N GLY A 189 -0.05 -6.09 18.56
CA GLY A 189 0.64 -6.39 17.30
C GLY A 189 0.37 -5.35 16.22
N VAL A 190 0.36 -4.06 16.60
CA VAL A 190 0.14 -2.90 15.71
C VAL A 190 1.46 -2.19 15.49
N LYS A 191 1.80 -1.89 14.23
CA LYS A 191 2.99 -1.13 13.86
C LYS A 191 2.80 0.36 14.11
N VAL A 192 3.85 1.02 14.61
CA VAL A 192 3.85 2.45 14.98
C VAL A 192 4.86 3.21 14.14
N LEU A 193 4.43 4.32 13.53
CA LEU A 193 5.34 5.27 12.90
C LEU A 193 5.34 6.60 13.68
N MET A 194 6.53 7.13 13.93
CA MET A 194 6.71 8.47 14.49
C MET A 194 6.70 9.51 13.37
N ASN A 195 5.91 10.58 13.52
CA ASN A 195 5.88 11.67 12.54
C ASN A 195 7.10 12.57 12.70
N GLY A 196 7.94 12.62 11.66
CA GLY A 196 8.99 13.62 11.48
C GLY A 196 10.24 13.51 12.34
N ASP A 197 10.21 12.80 13.45
CA ASP A 197 11.32 12.68 14.38
C ASP A 197 11.94 11.28 14.35
N THR A 198 13.02 11.13 13.58
CA THR A 198 13.72 9.85 13.42
C THR A 198 14.52 9.44 14.68
N GLU A 199 14.99 10.42 15.45
CA GLU A 199 15.70 10.18 16.69
C GLU A 199 14.74 9.67 17.77
N LEU A 200 13.63 10.38 17.97
CA LEU A 200 12.58 9.94 18.90
C LEU A 200 11.99 8.60 18.48
N SER A 201 11.78 8.36 17.17
CA SER A 201 11.32 7.06 16.66
C SER A 201 12.18 5.90 17.14
N ARG A 202 13.50 6.06 17.05
CA ARG A 202 14.48 5.05 17.53
C ARG A 202 14.48 4.92 19.04
N GLU A 203 14.43 6.05 19.75
CA GLU A 203 14.44 6.09 21.22
C GLU A 203 13.24 5.33 21.83
N ILE A 204 12.04 5.52 21.29
CA ILE A 204 10.80 4.89 21.80
C ILE A 204 10.56 3.49 21.22
N GLY A 205 11.41 3.00 20.32
CA GLY A 205 11.24 1.69 19.68
C GLY A 205 10.05 1.64 18.70
N ALA A 206 9.74 2.73 18.01
CA ALA A 206 8.73 2.72 16.95
C ALA A 206 9.21 1.91 15.75
N ASP A 207 8.27 1.32 14.99
CA ASP A 207 8.55 0.45 13.84
C ASP A 207 9.03 1.24 12.61
N GLY A 208 8.86 2.56 12.61
CA GLY A 208 9.26 3.39 11.49
C GLY A 208 9.00 4.88 11.68
N VAL A 209 9.15 5.59 10.56
CA VAL A 209 8.98 7.05 10.51
C VAL A 209 8.01 7.45 9.41
N HIS A 210 7.34 8.58 9.61
CA HIS A 210 6.49 9.19 8.61
C HIS A 210 6.95 10.62 8.35
N PHE A 211 7.45 10.91 7.15
CA PHE A 211 7.89 12.26 6.78
C PHE A 211 6.71 13.17 6.45
N SER A 212 6.73 14.39 6.96
CA SER A 212 5.91 15.45 6.38
C SER A 212 6.39 15.78 4.96
N SER A 213 5.53 16.41 4.16
CA SER A 213 5.90 16.87 2.80
C SER A 213 7.18 17.72 2.79
N ALA A 214 7.32 18.66 3.74
CA ALA A 214 8.51 19.50 3.84
C ALA A 214 9.79 18.67 4.11
N GLN A 215 9.72 17.68 5.00
CA GLN A 215 10.85 16.78 5.28
C GLN A 215 11.17 15.89 4.09
N LEU A 216 10.15 15.34 3.42
CA LEU A 216 10.32 14.55 2.22
C LEU A 216 11.07 15.35 1.14
N MET A 217 10.66 16.58 0.89
CA MET A 217 11.29 17.43 -0.14
C MET A 217 12.71 17.85 0.23
N ALA A 218 13.00 18.03 1.51
CA ALA A 218 14.36 18.35 1.98
C ALA A 218 15.29 17.14 2.07
N ALA A 219 14.76 15.92 2.06
CA ALA A 219 15.55 14.70 2.22
C ALA A 219 16.37 14.38 0.97
N THR A 220 17.64 14.02 1.17
CA THR A 220 18.56 13.57 0.11
C THR A 220 18.67 12.05 0.03
N SER A 221 18.31 11.34 1.10
CA SER A 221 18.31 9.88 1.19
C SER A 221 17.14 9.37 2.01
N ARG A 222 16.81 8.07 1.86
CA ARG A 222 15.83 7.39 2.70
C ARG A 222 16.32 7.38 4.16
N PRO A 223 15.44 7.62 5.15
CA PRO A 223 15.80 7.48 6.55
C PRO A 223 16.11 6.02 6.90
N GLU A 224 17.01 5.82 7.87
CA GLU A 224 17.31 4.51 8.43
C GLU A 224 16.17 4.06 9.35
N ALA A 225 15.14 3.49 8.76
CA ALA A 225 14.00 2.92 9.47
C ALA A 225 13.43 1.74 8.69
N ASN A 226 12.85 0.77 9.40
CA ASN A 226 12.28 -0.44 8.80
C ASN A 226 11.10 -0.11 7.90
N LEU A 227 10.25 0.86 8.31
CA LEU A 227 9.09 1.31 7.56
C LEU A 227 9.10 2.84 7.45
N CYS A 228 8.99 3.34 6.22
CA CYS A 228 9.00 4.76 5.92
C CYS A 228 7.73 5.17 5.16
N GLY A 229 6.91 6.02 5.78
CA GLY A 229 5.79 6.69 5.12
C GLY A 229 6.11 8.14 4.80
N ALA A 230 5.36 8.76 3.89
CA ALA A 230 5.45 10.19 3.63
C ALA A 230 4.10 10.81 3.26
N SER A 231 3.87 12.04 3.69
CA SER A 231 2.73 12.86 3.27
C SER A 231 3.04 13.54 1.94
N CYS A 232 2.09 13.44 0.99
CA CYS A 232 2.18 14.05 -0.34
C CYS A 232 0.88 14.78 -0.70
N HIS A 233 1.00 15.85 -1.52
CA HIS A 233 -0.12 16.68 -1.96
C HIS A 233 -0.17 16.85 -3.49
N ASN A 234 0.91 16.50 -4.18
CA ASN A 234 1.08 16.69 -5.62
C ASN A 234 2.04 15.66 -6.21
N THR A 235 2.17 15.66 -7.53
CA THR A 235 3.03 14.73 -8.29
C THR A 235 4.52 14.92 -8.04
N GLU A 236 4.99 16.12 -7.72
CA GLU A 236 6.40 16.39 -7.43
C GLU A 236 6.83 15.69 -6.13
N GLU A 237 6.00 15.77 -5.10
CA GLU A 237 6.21 15.08 -3.82
C GLU A 237 6.14 13.55 -3.97
N LEU A 238 5.24 13.04 -4.81
CA LEU A 238 5.17 11.62 -5.14
C LEU A 238 6.45 11.13 -5.84
N PHE A 239 6.95 11.90 -6.82
CA PHE A 239 8.21 11.58 -7.49
C PHE A 239 9.40 11.56 -6.52
N GLN A 240 9.44 12.50 -5.58
CA GLN A 240 10.47 12.53 -4.54
C GLN A 240 10.36 11.30 -3.62
N ALA A 241 9.15 10.87 -3.25
CA ALA A 241 8.93 9.68 -2.44
C ALA A 241 9.43 8.41 -3.17
N GLU A 242 9.12 8.29 -4.46
CA GLU A 242 9.63 7.20 -5.31
C GLU A 242 11.16 7.21 -5.38
N ARG A 243 11.77 8.36 -5.65
CA ARG A 243 13.23 8.52 -5.73
C ARG A 243 13.94 8.13 -4.45
N LEU A 244 13.36 8.40 -3.30
CA LEU A 244 13.91 8.05 -1.98
C LEU A 244 13.61 6.60 -1.57
N GLY A 245 12.77 5.87 -2.30
CA GLY A 245 12.37 4.51 -1.94
C GLY A 245 11.51 4.46 -0.68
N ILE A 246 10.57 5.40 -0.53
CA ILE A 246 9.56 5.40 0.55
C ILE A 246 8.63 4.21 0.37
N ASP A 247 8.22 3.53 1.45
CA ASP A 247 7.42 2.30 1.37
C ASP A 247 5.96 2.56 1.03
N PHE A 248 5.40 3.70 1.48
CA PHE A 248 4.05 4.13 1.15
C PHE A 248 3.90 5.65 1.29
N VAL A 249 2.91 6.21 0.63
CA VAL A 249 2.57 7.62 0.75
C VAL A 249 1.15 7.82 1.27
N VAL A 250 0.92 8.97 1.87
CA VAL A 250 -0.41 9.46 2.24
C VAL A 250 -0.70 10.68 1.37
N LEU A 251 -1.65 10.56 0.45
CA LEU A 251 -2.00 11.63 -0.49
C LEU A 251 -3.32 12.30 -0.11
N GLY A 252 -3.30 13.60 0.06
CA GLY A 252 -4.50 14.35 0.44
C GLY A 252 -4.34 15.87 0.42
N PRO A 253 -5.39 16.62 0.81
CA PRO A 253 -6.70 16.12 1.23
C PRO A 253 -7.60 15.71 0.06
N VAL A 254 -8.25 14.55 0.15
CA VAL A 254 -9.18 14.06 -0.88
C VAL A 254 -10.57 14.67 -0.69
N LEU A 255 -11.11 14.62 0.54
CA LEU A 255 -12.38 15.19 0.94
C LEU A 255 -12.18 16.38 1.90
N PRO A 256 -13.20 17.22 2.12
CA PRO A 256 -13.15 18.32 3.10
C PRO A 256 -12.73 17.80 4.48
N THR A 257 -11.82 18.51 5.14
CA THR A 257 -11.28 18.07 6.43
C THR A 257 -11.16 19.21 7.43
N LEU A 258 -11.47 18.93 8.70
CA LEU A 258 -11.33 19.88 9.79
C LEU A 258 -9.86 20.12 10.18
N SER A 259 -8.95 19.24 9.83
CA SER A 259 -7.52 19.38 10.15
C SER A 259 -6.83 20.48 9.33
N HIS A 260 -7.40 20.86 8.18
CA HIS A 260 -6.93 21.95 7.32
C HIS A 260 -8.12 22.69 6.73
N PRO A 261 -8.80 23.56 7.54
CA PRO A 261 -10.08 24.20 7.16
C PRO A 261 -10.03 25.10 5.92
N GLY A 262 -8.87 25.46 5.43
CA GLY A 262 -8.70 26.30 4.22
C GLY A 262 -8.22 25.55 2.98
N ALA A 263 -7.94 24.26 3.11
CA ALA A 263 -7.42 23.47 1.99
C ALA A 263 -8.54 23.05 1.03
N THR A 264 -8.38 23.31 -0.26
CA THR A 264 -9.28 22.81 -1.29
C THR A 264 -9.07 21.31 -1.48
N PRO A 265 -10.08 20.46 -1.23
CA PRO A 265 -9.95 19.02 -1.43
C PRO A 265 -9.78 18.71 -2.91
N MET A 266 -8.94 17.71 -3.21
CA MET A 266 -8.67 17.33 -4.61
C MET A 266 -9.78 16.51 -5.24
N GLY A 267 -10.59 15.81 -4.44
CA GLY A 267 -11.61 14.86 -4.89
C GLY A 267 -11.03 13.56 -5.44
N TRP A 268 -11.85 12.51 -5.44
CA TRP A 268 -11.46 11.17 -5.87
C TRP A 268 -10.95 11.10 -7.30
N ARG A 269 -11.58 11.84 -8.22
CA ARG A 269 -11.19 11.85 -9.65
C ARG A 269 -9.75 12.35 -9.86
N LYS A 270 -9.36 13.42 -9.16
CA LYS A 270 -7.99 13.97 -9.24
C LYS A 270 -7.01 13.07 -8.52
N PHE A 271 -7.39 12.52 -7.37
CA PHE A 271 -6.60 11.52 -6.65
C PHE A 271 -6.25 10.34 -7.58
N ALA A 272 -7.25 9.67 -8.16
CA ALA A 272 -7.03 8.54 -9.06
C ALA A 272 -6.17 8.90 -10.29
N LYS A 273 -6.32 10.13 -10.82
CA LYS A 273 -5.49 10.59 -11.93
C LYS A 273 -4.01 10.73 -11.55
N ILE A 274 -3.74 11.23 -10.33
CA ILE A 274 -2.37 11.46 -9.85
C ILE A 274 -1.65 10.13 -9.59
N ILE A 275 -2.34 9.12 -9.03
CA ILE A 275 -1.71 7.84 -8.66
C ILE A 275 -1.83 6.74 -9.72
N ARG A 276 -2.41 7.03 -10.89
CA ARG A 276 -2.76 6.03 -11.92
C ARG A 276 -1.64 5.06 -12.28
N ASP A 277 -0.42 5.54 -12.40
CA ASP A 277 0.74 4.75 -12.79
C ASP A 277 1.85 4.88 -11.73
N PHE A 278 1.46 5.04 -10.47
CA PHE A 278 2.39 5.25 -9.36
C PHE A 278 2.82 3.91 -8.75
N PRO A 279 4.13 3.71 -8.49
CA PRO A 279 4.67 2.40 -8.09
C PRO A 279 4.61 2.13 -6.59
N ILE A 280 4.21 3.12 -5.76
CA ILE A 280 4.20 3.01 -4.31
C ILE A 280 2.75 3.00 -3.80
N PRO A 281 2.39 2.16 -2.79
CA PRO A 281 1.08 2.21 -2.16
C PRO A 281 0.71 3.60 -1.67
N ALA A 282 -0.45 4.11 -2.07
CA ALA A 282 -0.95 5.42 -1.69
C ALA A 282 -2.22 5.29 -0.83
N TYR A 283 -2.18 5.82 0.39
CA TYR A 283 -3.36 5.98 1.22
C TYR A 283 -4.07 7.30 0.92
N ALA A 284 -5.38 7.27 0.81
CA ALA A 284 -6.19 8.49 0.72
C ALA A 284 -6.34 9.14 2.10
N LEU A 285 -6.09 10.45 2.20
CA LEU A 285 -6.24 11.23 3.44
C LEU A 285 -7.16 12.43 3.22
N GLY A 286 -7.82 12.85 4.29
CA GLY A 286 -8.68 14.04 4.36
C GLY A 286 -10.15 13.69 4.32
N GLY A 287 -10.82 13.89 5.44
CA GLY A 287 -12.23 13.59 5.62
C GLY A 287 -12.61 12.11 5.58
N MET A 288 -11.62 11.20 5.61
CA MET A 288 -11.84 9.76 5.46
C MET A 288 -12.52 9.15 6.68
N LEU A 289 -13.49 8.29 6.42
CA LEU A 289 -14.21 7.43 7.37
C LEU A 289 -14.05 5.96 6.96
N PRO A 290 -14.30 4.98 7.84
CA PRO A 290 -14.17 3.56 7.51
C PRO A 290 -14.96 3.12 6.26
N GLU A 291 -16.13 3.70 6.03
CA GLU A 291 -16.99 3.44 4.86
C GLU A 291 -16.37 3.89 3.53
N ASP A 292 -15.40 4.78 3.55
CA ASP A 292 -14.70 5.25 2.34
C ASP A 292 -13.66 4.25 1.82
N LEU A 293 -13.41 3.15 2.54
CA LEU A 293 -12.36 2.20 2.18
C LEU A 293 -12.58 1.59 0.80
N THR A 294 -13.80 1.12 0.49
CA THR A 294 -14.12 0.56 -0.83
C THR A 294 -13.97 1.61 -1.93
N THR A 295 -14.51 2.82 -1.71
CA THR A 295 -14.35 3.94 -2.65
C THR A 295 -12.87 4.27 -2.89
N SER A 296 -12.03 4.18 -1.86
CA SER A 296 -10.59 4.42 -2.00
C SER A 296 -9.94 3.39 -2.94
N TRP A 297 -10.29 2.10 -2.83
CA TRP A 297 -9.81 1.04 -3.71
C TRP A 297 -10.28 1.21 -5.16
N GLU A 298 -11.54 1.59 -5.38
CA GLU A 298 -12.09 1.90 -6.72
C GLU A 298 -11.27 2.98 -7.44
N HIS A 299 -10.66 3.88 -6.66
CA HIS A 299 -9.81 4.96 -7.16
C HIS A 299 -8.32 4.66 -7.12
N GLY A 300 -7.93 3.40 -6.88
CA GLY A 300 -6.54 2.92 -6.92
C GLY A 300 -5.73 3.12 -5.65
N ALA A 301 -6.36 3.60 -4.57
CA ALA A 301 -5.66 3.72 -3.29
C ALA A 301 -5.29 2.34 -2.71
N HIS A 302 -4.25 2.32 -1.89
CA HIS A 302 -3.95 1.17 -1.04
C HIS A 302 -4.99 1.02 0.07
N GLY A 303 -5.46 2.11 0.59
CA GLY A 303 -6.41 2.19 1.69
C GLY A 303 -6.64 3.64 2.09
N ILE A 304 -7.07 3.84 3.32
CA ILE A 304 -7.38 5.16 3.88
C ILE A 304 -6.50 5.48 5.08
N ALA A 305 -6.13 6.77 5.23
CA ALA A 305 -5.51 7.30 6.43
C ALA A 305 -6.53 8.18 7.17
N MET A 306 -6.71 7.94 8.48
CA MET A 306 -7.77 8.59 9.28
C MET A 306 -7.21 9.21 10.55
N ILE A 307 -7.72 10.42 10.88
CA ILE A 307 -7.47 11.10 12.16
C ILE A 307 -8.70 10.91 13.08
N ARG A 308 -9.88 11.12 12.50
CA ARG A 308 -11.18 11.05 13.18
C ARG A 308 -12.02 9.98 12.49
N GLY A 309 -12.06 8.80 13.03
CA GLY A 309 -12.88 7.67 12.58
C GLY A 309 -13.19 6.78 13.76
#